data_408a5a5eff643a6f62f2b40f3bf03419
#
_entry.id   408a5a5eff643a6f62f2b40f3bf03419
#
_cell.length_a   1.000
_cell.length_b   1.000
_cell.length_c   1.000
_cell.angle_alpha   90.00
_cell.angle_beta   90.00
_cell.angle_gamma   90.00
#
_symmetry.space_group_name_H-M   'P 1'
#
loop_
_entity.id
_entity.type
_entity.pdbx_description
1 polymer ?
#
loop_
_entity_poly.entity_id
_entity_poly.type
_entity_poly.pdbx_seq_one_letter_code
_entity_poly.pdbx_strand_id
1 'polypeptide(L)'
;MNPTNPYFGASPEGAAPEGPTPMAPTPWGPPPRGIFVDVLGTLVEPLENGHFPKISEAVFYEGVLDGLFKVTQSNWNLYLVGNIESVAFGRQSVEEWKEFSDGLHKRLRSLGIKLKRDYCCIDHPEGVEGQNSDSVYFLPGTGAMHHAAQADGVNLSVSWVIGDSSVELVAGWRADCRLVAVQTGNGVRDGAFHVEPELWSRTAAGALKEIANDLTVLRRVA
;
A
#
# COMPACT_ATOMS: atom_id res chain seq x y z
N MET A 1 -29.33 -24.69 -54.88
CA MET A 1 -28.52 -23.51 -55.22
C MET A 1 -28.34 -22.73 -53.92
N ASN A 2 -27.18 -22.77 -53.33
CA ASN A 2 -26.89 -22.16 -52.06
C ASN A 2 -25.90 -21.01 -52.30
N PRO A 3 -26.20 -19.76 -51.97
CA PRO A 3 -25.26 -18.67 -52.19
C PRO A 3 -24.19 -18.69 -51.13
N THR A 4 -22.93 -18.77 -51.52
CA THR A 4 -21.72 -18.66 -50.74
C THR A 4 -21.61 -17.28 -50.09
N ASN A 5 -21.42 -17.26 -48.79
CA ASN A 5 -21.16 -16.04 -47.99
C ASN A 5 -19.69 -15.61 -48.19
N PRO A 6 -19.38 -14.39 -48.67
CA PRO A 6 -18.02 -13.95 -49.00
C PRO A 6 -17.23 -13.37 -47.82
N TYR A 7 -17.67 -13.57 -46.56
CA TYR A 7 -17.04 -12.94 -45.38
C TYR A 7 -16.20 -13.86 -44.50
N PHE A 8 -15.82 -15.05 -44.96
CA PHE A 8 -14.77 -15.84 -44.28
C PHE A 8 -13.43 -15.63 -44.98
N GLY A 9 -12.84 -14.46 -44.73
CA GLY A 9 -11.41 -14.25 -44.94
C GLY A 9 -10.64 -15.05 -43.87
N ALA A 10 -9.65 -15.84 -44.30
CA ALA A 10 -8.76 -16.57 -43.43
C ALA A 10 -8.12 -15.61 -42.40
N SER A 11 -8.28 -15.92 -41.11
CA SER A 11 -7.53 -15.24 -40.06
C SER A 11 -6.03 -15.50 -40.28
N PRO A 12 -5.17 -14.48 -40.24
CA PRO A 12 -3.74 -14.72 -40.21
C PRO A 12 -3.43 -15.44 -38.86
N GLU A 13 -2.65 -16.52 -38.94
CA GLU A 13 -2.16 -17.26 -37.80
C GLU A 13 -1.58 -16.30 -36.78
N GLY A 14 -2.19 -16.29 -35.57
CA GLY A 14 -1.90 -15.35 -34.55
C GLY A 14 -0.50 -15.56 -33.97
N ALA A 15 0.32 -14.55 -34.04
CA ALA A 15 1.39 -14.38 -33.10
C ALA A 15 0.78 -14.32 -31.69
N ALA A 16 1.30 -15.13 -30.79
CA ALA A 16 0.92 -15.08 -29.38
C ALA A 16 1.05 -13.60 -28.89
N PRO A 17 0.12 -13.12 -28.05
CA PRO A 17 0.26 -11.77 -27.51
C PRO A 17 1.62 -11.65 -26.83
N GLU A 18 2.45 -10.76 -27.36
CA GLU A 18 3.70 -10.40 -26.71
C GLU A 18 3.36 -9.96 -25.29
N GLY A 19 3.97 -10.59 -24.30
CA GLY A 19 3.84 -10.16 -22.90
C GLY A 19 4.23 -8.69 -22.78
N PRO A 20 3.83 -8.01 -21.70
CA PRO A 20 4.09 -6.57 -21.56
C PRO A 20 5.59 -6.33 -21.78
N THR A 21 5.88 -5.50 -22.79
CA THR A 21 7.24 -5.11 -23.16
C THR A 21 7.91 -4.55 -21.90
N PRO A 22 9.08 -5.06 -21.46
CA PRO A 22 9.81 -4.47 -20.35
C PRO A 22 9.96 -2.98 -20.63
N MET A 23 9.53 -2.14 -19.68
CA MET A 23 9.69 -0.68 -19.81
C MET A 23 11.17 -0.41 -20.08
N ALA A 24 11.44 0.26 -21.21
CA ALA A 24 12.80 0.67 -21.56
C ALA A 24 13.38 1.47 -20.38
N PRO A 25 14.68 1.25 -20.02
CA PRO A 25 15.32 2.01 -18.96
C PRO A 25 15.16 3.50 -19.26
N THR A 26 14.52 4.23 -18.35
CA THR A 26 14.35 5.67 -18.49
C THR A 26 15.74 6.32 -18.48
N PRO A 27 15.99 7.39 -19.27
CA PRO A 27 17.28 8.09 -19.27
C PRO A 27 17.70 8.65 -17.91
N TRP A 28 16.83 8.58 -16.90
CA TRP A 28 16.94 9.22 -15.60
C TRP A 28 17.18 8.25 -14.43
N GLY A 29 17.59 7.00 -14.69
CA GLY A 29 17.84 5.99 -13.66
C GLY A 29 16.68 5.02 -13.44
N PRO A 30 16.79 4.08 -12.46
CA PRO A 30 15.76 3.11 -12.18
C PRO A 30 14.47 3.81 -11.72
N PRO A 31 13.29 3.28 -12.10
CA PRO A 31 12.02 3.85 -11.69
C PRO A 31 11.91 3.93 -10.16
N PRO A 32 11.22 4.93 -9.62
CA PRO A 32 10.98 5.04 -8.19
C PRO A 32 10.30 3.79 -7.64
N ARG A 33 10.62 3.46 -6.39
CA ARG A 33 10.02 2.34 -5.65
C ARG A 33 9.11 2.87 -4.57
N GLY A 34 7.99 2.19 -4.31
CA GLY A 34 7.04 2.55 -3.27
C GLY A 34 7.17 1.68 -2.03
N ILE A 35 6.94 2.28 -0.88
CA ILE A 35 6.63 1.58 0.37
C ILE A 35 5.25 2.06 0.79
N PHE A 36 4.27 1.18 0.76
CA PHE A 36 2.91 1.40 1.21
C PHE A 36 2.80 0.81 2.61
N VAL A 37 2.57 1.66 3.60
CA VAL A 37 2.57 1.25 5.00
C VAL A 37 1.21 1.54 5.61
N ASP A 38 0.62 0.53 6.23
CA ASP A 38 -0.57 0.72 7.04
C ASP A 38 -0.26 1.57 8.28
N VAL A 39 -1.25 2.30 8.76
CA VAL A 39 -1.08 3.24 9.88
C VAL A 39 -1.37 2.57 11.22
N LEU A 40 -2.58 2.01 11.38
CA LEU A 40 -3.04 1.50 12.68
C LEU A 40 -2.67 0.03 12.85
N GLY A 41 -1.89 -0.29 13.87
CA GLY A 41 -1.36 -1.64 14.07
C GLY A 41 0.02 -1.85 13.45
N THR A 42 0.41 -0.99 12.52
CA THR A 42 1.69 -1.07 11.81
C THR A 42 2.65 0.06 12.20
N LEU A 43 2.22 1.31 12.16
CA LEU A 43 3.02 2.48 12.59
C LEU A 43 2.67 2.93 14.01
N VAL A 44 1.37 2.97 14.32
CA VAL A 44 0.81 3.48 15.57
C VAL A 44 -0.01 2.39 16.24
N GLU A 45 0.10 2.27 17.56
CA GLU A 45 -0.74 1.38 18.34
C GLU A 45 -2.20 1.86 18.28
N PRO A 46 -3.15 1.03 17.82
CA PRO A 46 -4.56 1.37 17.89
C PRO A 46 -5.03 1.32 19.35
N LEU A 47 -6.05 2.10 19.67
CA LEU A 47 -6.82 1.93 20.89
C LEU A 47 -7.72 0.70 20.80
N GLU A 48 -8.42 0.38 21.89
CA GLU A 48 -9.44 -0.68 21.90
C GLU A 48 -10.45 -0.51 20.73
N ASN A 49 -10.91 -1.61 20.18
CA ASN A 49 -11.85 -1.65 19.05
C ASN A 49 -11.33 -1.00 17.74
N GLY A 50 -10.01 -0.92 17.55
CA GLY A 50 -9.42 -0.37 16.33
C GLY A 50 -9.57 1.14 16.18
N HIS A 51 -9.83 1.86 17.28
CA HIS A 51 -9.87 3.32 17.27
C HIS A 51 -8.45 3.88 17.14
N PHE A 52 -8.32 5.04 16.46
CA PHE A 52 -7.08 5.79 16.48
C PHE A 52 -7.02 6.70 17.72
N PRO A 53 -5.83 6.90 18.33
CA PRO A 53 -5.64 7.80 19.46
C PRO A 53 -5.66 9.26 19.01
N LYS A 54 -5.71 10.19 19.96
CA LYS A 54 -5.29 11.57 19.69
C LYS A 54 -3.80 11.57 19.34
N ILE A 55 -3.40 12.40 18.39
CA ILE A 55 -2.00 12.41 17.95
C ILE A 55 -1.00 12.72 19.07
N SER A 56 -1.40 13.52 20.08
CA SER A 56 -0.59 13.82 21.27
C SER A 56 -0.36 12.61 22.18
N GLU A 57 -1.22 11.60 22.08
CA GLU A 57 -1.23 10.37 22.87
C GLU A 57 -0.79 9.15 22.05
N ALA A 58 -0.55 9.36 20.75
CA ALA A 58 -0.20 8.28 19.83
C ALA A 58 1.14 7.64 20.18
N VAL A 59 1.10 6.34 20.41
CA VAL A 59 2.28 5.50 20.65
C VAL A 59 2.73 4.91 19.31
N PHE A 60 3.88 5.34 18.83
CA PHE A 60 4.51 4.74 17.65
C PHE A 60 5.28 3.50 18.08
N TYR A 61 5.18 2.44 17.27
CA TYR A 61 6.01 1.25 17.52
C TYR A 61 7.50 1.60 17.50
N GLU A 62 8.26 0.98 18.40
CA GLU A 62 9.68 1.30 18.60
C GLU A 62 10.48 1.21 17.31
N GLY A 63 11.27 2.23 17.01
CA GLY A 63 12.17 2.33 15.87
C GLY A 63 11.50 2.57 14.52
N VAL A 64 10.15 2.63 14.44
CA VAL A 64 9.46 2.78 13.15
C VAL A 64 9.75 4.12 12.48
N LEU A 65 9.78 5.21 13.24
CA LEU A 65 10.08 6.54 12.70
C LEU A 65 11.52 6.64 12.15
N ASP A 66 12.48 6.01 12.82
CA ASP A 66 13.87 5.92 12.33
C ASP A 66 13.97 5.08 11.04
N GLY A 67 13.19 3.99 10.98
CA GLY A 67 13.08 3.15 9.77
C GLY A 67 12.51 3.94 8.59
N LEU A 68 11.40 4.64 8.79
CA LEU A 68 10.79 5.51 7.78
C LEU A 68 11.74 6.62 7.32
N PHE A 69 12.44 7.25 8.27
CA PHE A 69 13.45 8.27 7.90
C PHE A 69 14.50 7.68 6.96
N LYS A 70 15.10 6.54 7.32
CA LYS A 70 16.15 5.89 6.51
C LYS A 70 15.70 5.56 5.10
N VAL A 71 14.52 4.95 4.93
CA VAL A 71 14.03 4.56 3.60
C VAL A 71 13.69 5.78 2.75
N THR A 72 13.16 6.84 3.35
CA THR A 72 12.81 8.06 2.61
C THR A 72 14.00 8.95 2.26
N GLN A 73 15.20 8.70 2.83
CA GLN A 73 16.45 9.32 2.36
C GLN A 73 17.06 8.57 1.15
N SER A 74 16.53 7.41 0.82
CA SER A 74 16.93 6.61 -0.35
C SER A 74 15.92 6.81 -1.49
N ASN A 75 15.98 5.98 -2.53
CA ASN A 75 15.05 6.04 -3.66
C ASN A 75 13.72 5.31 -3.38
N TRP A 76 13.12 5.54 -2.19
CA TRP A 76 11.82 5.03 -1.81
C TRP A 76 10.83 6.15 -1.57
N ASN A 77 9.67 6.05 -2.22
CA ASN A 77 8.52 6.91 -1.94
C ASN A 77 7.66 6.26 -0.86
N LEU A 78 7.38 6.99 0.21
CA LEU A 78 6.51 6.54 1.29
C LEU A 78 5.07 6.92 1.01
N TYR A 79 4.18 5.96 1.16
CA TYR A 79 2.73 6.09 1.07
C TYR A 79 2.10 5.52 2.33
N LEU A 80 1.10 6.20 2.87
CA LEU A 80 0.25 5.65 3.91
C LEU A 80 -0.99 5.02 3.28
N VAL A 81 -1.42 3.91 3.81
CA VAL A 81 -2.64 3.18 3.41
C VAL A 81 -3.37 2.71 4.68
N GLY A 82 -4.57 2.20 4.53
CA GLY A 82 -5.35 1.61 5.61
C GLY A 82 -6.81 1.98 5.52
N ASN A 83 -7.69 1.12 6.02
CA ASN A 83 -9.12 1.39 6.16
C ASN A 83 -9.38 1.91 7.56
N ILE A 84 -9.96 3.09 7.67
CA ILE A 84 -10.27 3.73 8.95
C ILE A 84 -11.74 3.44 9.30
N GLU A 85 -12.00 2.18 9.61
CA GLU A 85 -13.35 1.68 9.87
C GLU A 85 -14.06 2.38 11.03
N SER A 86 -13.30 2.90 12.02
CA SER A 86 -13.88 3.64 13.12
C SER A 86 -14.62 4.89 12.67
N VAL A 87 -14.15 5.54 11.58
CA VAL A 87 -14.84 6.66 10.95
C VAL A 87 -15.94 6.17 10.02
N ALA A 88 -15.64 5.19 9.16
CA ALA A 88 -16.59 4.66 8.20
C ALA A 88 -17.90 4.21 8.86
N PHE A 89 -17.82 3.65 10.07
CA PHE A 89 -18.98 3.21 10.86
C PHE A 89 -19.42 4.19 11.96
N GLY A 90 -18.97 5.45 11.91
CA GLY A 90 -19.41 6.53 12.80
C GLY A 90 -19.02 6.37 14.27
N ARG A 91 -18.03 5.52 14.58
CA ARG A 91 -17.50 5.34 15.95
C ARG A 91 -16.54 6.45 16.37
N GLN A 92 -15.89 7.07 15.39
CA GLN A 92 -15.10 8.31 15.51
C GLN A 92 -15.49 9.25 14.38
N SER A 93 -15.30 10.56 14.56
CA SER A 93 -15.70 11.54 13.55
C SER A 93 -14.63 11.75 12.47
N VAL A 94 -15.06 12.32 11.35
CA VAL A 94 -14.17 12.75 10.26
C VAL A 94 -13.20 13.82 10.73
N GLU A 95 -13.66 14.72 11.60
CA GLU A 95 -12.87 15.80 12.18
C GLU A 95 -11.75 15.26 13.06
N GLU A 96 -12.05 14.28 13.92
CA GLU A 96 -11.03 13.60 14.73
C GLU A 96 -9.97 12.90 13.87
N TRP A 97 -10.41 12.22 12.80
CA TRP A 97 -9.47 11.63 11.85
C TRP A 97 -8.59 12.68 11.17
N LYS A 98 -9.20 13.77 10.74
CA LYS A 98 -8.46 14.88 10.12
C LYS A 98 -7.41 15.47 11.06
N GLU A 99 -7.75 15.69 12.33
CA GLU A 99 -6.80 16.16 13.34
C GLU A 99 -5.65 15.17 13.55
N PHE A 100 -5.96 13.87 13.63
CA PHE A 100 -4.96 12.81 13.75
C PHE A 100 -4.04 12.78 12.52
N SER A 101 -4.60 12.71 11.31
CA SER A 101 -3.85 12.63 10.05
C SER A 101 -2.97 13.88 9.84
N ASP A 102 -3.53 15.10 10.02
CA ASP A 102 -2.75 16.34 9.92
C ASP A 102 -1.60 16.37 10.93
N GLY A 103 -1.85 15.90 12.15
CA GLY A 103 -0.83 15.80 13.20
C GLY A 103 0.24 14.75 12.89
N LEU A 104 -0.14 13.60 12.35
CA LEU A 104 0.77 12.57 11.87
C LEU A 104 1.67 13.12 10.75
N HIS A 105 1.09 13.76 9.74
CA HIS A 105 1.87 14.37 8.65
C HIS A 105 2.83 15.44 9.17
N LYS A 106 2.39 16.27 10.12
CA LYS A 106 3.26 17.27 10.76
C LYS A 106 4.41 16.60 11.53
N ARG A 107 4.12 15.52 12.25
CA ARG A 107 5.14 14.75 12.98
C ARG A 107 6.16 14.14 12.04
N LEU A 108 5.73 13.46 10.98
CA LEU A 108 6.62 12.88 9.97
C LEU A 108 7.52 13.95 9.35
N ARG A 109 6.92 15.08 8.93
CA ARG A 109 7.67 16.20 8.34
C ARG A 109 8.68 16.80 9.31
N SER A 110 8.36 16.96 10.60
CA SER A 110 9.27 17.51 11.60
C SER A 110 10.50 16.64 11.83
N LEU A 111 10.40 15.34 11.53
CA LEU A 111 11.49 14.36 11.61
C LEU A 111 12.23 14.20 10.27
N GLY A 112 11.90 14.98 9.24
CA GLY A 112 12.50 14.88 7.92
C GLY A 112 12.04 13.66 7.11
N ILE A 113 10.99 12.97 7.54
CA ILE A 113 10.39 11.84 6.83
C ILE A 113 9.52 12.39 5.69
N LYS A 114 9.85 11.99 4.47
CA LYS A 114 9.19 12.48 3.26
C LYS A 114 8.00 11.59 2.92
N LEU A 115 6.82 11.94 3.42
CA LEU A 115 5.57 11.32 2.98
C LEU A 115 5.22 11.82 1.58
N LYS A 116 5.00 10.89 0.65
CA LYS A 116 4.61 11.24 -0.73
C LYS A 116 3.12 11.47 -0.84
N ARG A 117 2.30 10.53 -0.33
CA ARG A 117 0.83 10.62 -0.28
C ARG A 117 0.27 9.82 0.88
N ASP A 118 -0.92 10.22 1.30
CA ASP A 118 -1.76 9.48 2.24
C ASP A 118 -3.01 9.01 1.50
N TYR A 119 -3.25 7.71 1.52
CA TYR A 119 -4.38 7.02 0.89
C TYR A 119 -5.27 6.33 1.91
N CYS A 120 -5.14 6.65 3.20
CA CYS A 120 -6.03 6.12 4.22
C CYS A 120 -7.48 6.39 3.86
N CYS A 121 -8.31 5.37 3.88
CA CYS A 121 -9.70 5.42 3.46
C CYS A 121 -10.63 5.47 4.67
N ILE A 122 -11.46 6.50 4.73
CA ILE A 122 -12.51 6.66 5.76
C ILE A 122 -13.88 6.22 5.26
N ASP A 123 -13.98 5.82 3.99
CA ASP A 123 -15.21 5.34 3.38
C ASP A 123 -15.30 3.82 3.42
N HIS A 124 -16.53 3.32 3.47
CA HIS A 124 -16.85 1.90 3.37
C HIS A 124 -18.19 1.74 2.65
N PRO A 125 -18.39 0.75 1.75
CA PRO A 125 -19.66 0.57 1.05
C PRO A 125 -20.88 0.45 1.97
N GLU A 126 -20.68 -0.10 3.18
CA GLU A 126 -21.70 -0.27 4.22
C GLU A 126 -21.56 0.79 5.34
N GLY A 127 -20.81 1.87 5.10
CA GLY A 127 -20.57 2.93 6.07
C GLY A 127 -21.83 3.71 6.43
N VAL A 128 -21.71 4.58 7.43
CA VAL A 128 -22.78 5.51 7.80
C VAL A 128 -22.98 6.59 6.72
N GLU A 129 -24.10 7.28 6.76
CA GLU A 129 -24.38 8.38 5.85
C GLU A 129 -23.23 9.39 5.80
N GLY A 130 -22.76 9.68 4.60
CA GLY A 130 -21.59 10.53 4.34
C GLY A 130 -20.26 9.78 4.22
N GLN A 131 -20.17 8.53 4.69
CA GLN A 131 -19.02 7.63 4.54
C GLN A 131 -19.40 6.33 3.80
N ASN A 132 -20.60 6.24 3.23
CA ASN A 132 -21.10 5.07 2.51
C ASN A 132 -20.79 5.16 1.01
N SER A 133 -19.52 5.23 0.65
CA SER A 133 -19.08 5.32 -0.75
C SER A 133 -18.12 4.21 -1.14
N ASP A 134 -18.12 3.87 -2.44
CA ASP A 134 -17.13 2.99 -3.07
C ASP A 134 -15.86 3.79 -3.39
N SER A 135 -15.02 3.98 -2.38
CA SER A 135 -13.74 4.64 -2.58
C SER A 135 -12.78 3.71 -3.33
N VAL A 136 -12.08 4.24 -4.33
CA VAL A 136 -11.00 3.51 -5.04
C VAL A 136 -9.83 3.17 -4.12
N TYR A 137 -9.73 3.85 -2.97
CA TYR A 137 -8.67 3.62 -1.97
C TYR A 137 -9.08 2.64 -0.88
N PHE A 138 -10.36 2.21 -0.85
CA PHE A 138 -10.82 1.20 0.10
C PHE A 138 -10.15 -0.15 -0.18
N LEU A 139 -9.40 -0.66 0.81
CA LEU A 139 -8.72 -1.94 0.74
C LEU A 139 -9.73 -3.09 0.96
N PRO A 140 -9.56 -4.22 0.28
CA PRO A 140 -8.40 -4.68 -0.50
C PRO A 140 -8.43 -4.27 -1.99
N GLY A 141 -8.98 -3.12 -2.33
CA GLY A 141 -8.83 -2.49 -3.64
C GLY A 141 -7.38 -2.03 -3.87
N THR A 142 -6.99 -1.90 -5.13
CA THR A 142 -5.61 -1.60 -5.54
C THR A 142 -5.40 -0.13 -5.93
N GLY A 143 -6.42 0.71 -5.73
CA GLY A 143 -6.43 2.09 -6.24
C GLY A 143 -5.28 2.95 -5.72
N ALA A 144 -4.88 2.78 -4.45
CA ALA A 144 -3.75 3.51 -3.87
C ALA A 144 -2.43 3.21 -4.61
N MET A 145 -2.15 1.92 -4.86
CA MET A 145 -0.94 1.45 -5.54
C MET A 145 -0.91 1.91 -7.00
N HIS A 146 -2.01 1.70 -7.74
CA HIS A 146 -2.09 2.12 -9.14
C HIS A 146 -2.07 3.65 -9.30
N HIS A 147 -2.67 4.40 -8.37
CA HIS A 147 -2.54 5.86 -8.39
C HIS A 147 -1.09 6.29 -8.16
N ALA A 148 -0.37 5.69 -7.21
CA ALA A 148 1.05 5.97 -7.00
C ALA A 148 1.89 5.62 -8.24
N ALA A 149 1.62 4.49 -8.90
CA ALA A 149 2.28 4.10 -10.14
C ALA A 149 2.04 5.14 -11.25
N GLN A 150 0.79 5.58 -11.43
CA GLN A 150 0.42 6.53 -12.46
C GLN A 150 0.94 7.95 -12.18
N ALA A 151 0.78 8.44 -10.95
CA ALA A 151 1.07 9.83 -10.61
C ALA A 151 2.55 10.07 -10.28
N ASP A 152 3.25 9.08 -9.74
CA ASP A 152 4.62 9.21 -9.25
C ASP A 152 5.62 8.30 -9.97
N GLY A 153 5.18 7.53 -10.97
CA GLY A 153 6.02 6.64 -11.78
C GLY A 153 6.56 5.42 -11.02
N VAL A 154 5.89 5.03 -9.92
CA VAL A 154 6.35 3.94 -9.06
C VAL A 154 6.23 2.60 -9.78
N ASN A 155 7.30 1.80 -9.74
CA ASN A 155 7.27 0.42 -10.20
C ASN A 155 6.77 -0.49 -9.07
N LEU A 156 5.55 -1.01 -9.22
CA LEU A 156 4.89 -1.81 -8.19
C LEU A 156 5.58 -3.14 -7.94
N SER A 157 6.10 -3.81 -8.97
CA SER A 157 6.73 -5.13 -8.84
C SER A 157 8.02 -5.16 -7.99
N VAL A 158 8.60 -4.00 -7.72
CA VAL A 158 9.75 -3.82 -6.81
C VAL A 158 9.40 -2.98 -5.59
N SER A 159 8.10 -2.70 -5.39
CA SER A 159 7.57 -1.93 -4.26
C SER A 159 7.05 -2.87 -3.18
N TRP A 160 6.91 -2.35 -1.96
CA TRP A 160 6.49 -3.13 -0.81
C TRP A 160 5.18 -2.61 -0.21
N VAL A 161 4.35 -3.54 0.24
CA VAL A 161 3.24 -3.27 1.16
C VAL A 161 3.59 -3.86 2.51
N ILE A 162 3.47 -3.07 3.57
CA ILE A 162 3.72 -3.45 4.97
C ILE A 162 2.42 -3.25 5.73
N GLY A 163 1.88 -4.32 6.28
CA GLY A 163 0.63 -4.29 7.04
C GLY A 163 0.54 -5.38 8.10
N ASP A 164 -0.39 -5.19 9.02
CA ASP A 164 -0.67 -6.10 10.12
C ASP A 164 -1.95 -6.93 9.89
N SER A 165 -2.66 -6.70 8.77
CA SER A 165 -3.83 -7.48 8.39
C SER A 165 -3.73 -8.07 6.98
N SER A 166 -4.53 -9.10 6.72
CA SER A 166 -4.57 -9.74 5.40
C SER A 166 -5.18 -8.83 4.32
N VAL A 167 -5.90 -7.78 4.70
CA VAL A 167 -6.56 -6.83 3.80
C VAL A 167 -5.54 -6.01 3.02
N GLU A 168 -4.56 -5.42 3.71
CA GLU A 168 -3.46 -4.65 3.09
C GLU A 168 -2.59 -5.56 2.22
N LEU A 169 -2.28 -6.76 2.75
CA LEU A 169 -1.42 -7.71 2.03
C LEU A 169 -2.06 -8.20 0.74
N VAL A 170 -3.37 -8.50 0.74
CA VAL A 170 -4.09 -8.87 -0.49
C VAL A 170 -4.15 -7.71 -1.47
N ALA A 171 -4.35 -6.47 -1.01
CA ALA A 171 -4.29 -5.31 -1.89
C ALA A 171 -2.91 -5.20 -2.58
N GLY A 172 -1.83 -5.38 -1.81
CA GLY A 172 -0.47 -5.42 -2.34
C GLY A 172 -0.25 -6.54 -3.34
N TRP A 173 -0.69 -7.75 -3.02
CA TRP A 173 -0.59 -8.90 -3.90
C TRP A 173 -1.32 -8.68 -5.24
N ARG A 174 -2.55 -8.16 -5.18
CA ARG A 174 -3.34 -7.82 -6.38
C ARG A 174 -2.70 -6.73 -7.24
N ALA A 175 -1.89 -5.87 -6.63
CA ALA A 175 -1.18 -4.79 -7.30
C ALA A 175 0.24 -5.19 -7.75
N ASP A 176 0.61 -6.47 -7.68
CA ASP A 176 1.95 -6.98 -7.99
C ASP A 176 3.07 -6.38 -7.13
N CYS A 177 2.74 -5.99 -5.89
CA CYS A 177 3.71 -5.54 -4.90
C CYS A 177 4.27 -6.72 -4.10
N ARG A 178 5.47 -6.53 -3.55
CA ARG A 178 6.06 -7.42 -2.54
C ARG A 178 5.41 -7.19 -1.19
N LEU A 179 5.32 -8.21 -0.34
CA LEU A 179 4.52 -8.19 0.87
C LEU A 179 5.35 -8.40 2.12
N VAL A 180 5.11 -7.58 3.12
CA VAL A 180 5.63 -7.77 4.48
C VAL A 180 4.46 -7.82 5.46
N ALA A 181 4.36 -8.93 6.18
CA ALA A 181 3.47 -9.06 7.33
C ALA A 181 4.21 -8.65 8.61
N VAL A 182 3.57 -7.83 9.45
CA VAL A 182 4.08 -7.50 10.77
C VAL A 182 3.24 -8.18 11.86
N GLN A 183 3.88 -8.48 13.00
CA GLN A 183 3.24 -9.16 14.12
C GLN A 183 2.62 -8.19 15.15
N THR A 184 2.81 -6.88 14.95
CA THR A 184 2.10 -5.84 15.71
C THR A 184 0.63 -5.80 15.33
N GLY A 185 -0.18 -5.04 16.04
CA GLY A 185 -1.61 -4.90 15.74
C GLY A 185 -2.33 -6.25 15.67
N ASN A 186 -3.00 -6.52 14.57
CA ASN A 186 -3.71 -7.79 14.32
C ASN A 186 -2.76 -8.98 14.10
N GLY A 187 -1.51 -8.73 13.68
CA GLY A 187 -0.53 -9.78 13.39
C GLY A 187 -0.99 -10.75 12.30
N VAL A 188 -1.77 -10.27 11.34
CA VAL A 188 -2.39 -11.02 10.23
C VAL A 188 -3.28 -12.17 10.72
N ARG A 189 -4.02 -11.94 11.81
CA ARG A 189 -4.95 -12.92 12.40
C ARG A 189 -6.41 -12.57 12.14
N ASP A 190 -6.68 -11.59 11.30
CA ASP A 190 -8.02 -11.16 10.89
C ASP A 190 -8.79 -12.23 10.13
N GLY A 191 -8.10 -13.19 9.48
CA GLY A 191 -8.74 -14.32 8.79
C GLY A 191 -9.60 -13.93 7.58
N ALA A 192 -9.54 -12.68 7.13
CA ALA A 192 -10.35 -12.20 6.03
C ALA A 192 -9.89 -12.78 4.68
N PHE A 193 -8.57 -12.91 4.50
CA PHE A 193 -7.97 -13.44 3.28
C PHE A 193 -6.80 -14.37 3.58
N HIS A 194 -6.53 -15.26 2.63
CA HIS A 194 -5.33 -16.08 2.66
C HIS A 194 -4.31 -15.53 1.65
N VAL A 195 -3.19 -15.03 2.16
CA VAL A 195 -2.09 -14.49 1.36
C VAL A 195 -0.78 -14.82 2.05
N GLU A 196 0.24 -15.21 1.27
CA GLU A 196 1.57 -15.52 1.80
C GLU A 196 2.48 -14.32 1.58
N PRO A 197 2.92 -13.63 2.65
CA PRO A 197 3.90 -12.56 2.51
C PRO A 197 5.29 -13.11 2.23
N GLU A 198 6.10 -12.34 1.48
CA GLU A 198 7.49 -12.69 1.22
C GLU A 198 8.37 -12.55 2.48
N LEU A 199 7.98 -11.66 3.38
CA LEU A 199 8.72 -11.37 4.61
C LEU A 199 7.76 -11.30 5.80
N TRP A 200 8.13 -11.98 6.88
CA TRP A 200 7.52 -11.83 8.20
C TRP A 200 8.46 -11.05 9.11
N SER A 201 7.97 -9.97 9.70
CA SER A 201 8.72 -9.17 10.66
C SER A 201 7.95 -9.00 11.97
N ARG A 202 8.66 -8.85 13.08
CA ARG A 202 7.99 -8.55 14.37
C ARG A 202 7.34 -7.17 14.36
N THR A 203 7.98 -6.21 13.73
CA THR A 203 7.55 -4.81 13.66
C THR A 203 7.85 -4.21 12.29
N ALA A 204 7.16 -3.14 11.94
CA ALA A 204 7.47 -2.38 10.73
C ALA A 204 8.91 -1.82 10.74
N ALA A 205 9.47 -1.50 11.89
CA ALA A 205 10.87 -1.07 12.01
C ALA A 205 11.86 -2.13 11.52
N GLY A 206 11.62 -3.40 11.89
CA GLY A 206 12.41 -4.53 11.39
C GLY A 206 12.31 -4.68 9.89
N ALA A 207 11.09 -4.65 9.36
CA ALA A 207 10.81 -4.70 7.92
C ALA A 207 11.51 -3.57 7.14
N LEU A 208 11.37 -2.34 7.60
CA LEU A 208 11.99 -1.16 6.97
C LEU A 208 13.51 -1.24 6.97
N LYS A 209 14.10 -1.80 8.04
CA LYS A 209 15.54 -2.03 8.11
C LYS A 209 16.01 -3.06 7.06
N GLU A 210 15.27 -4.15 6.88
CA GLU A 210 15.57 -5.16 5.86
C GLU A 210 15.43 -4.58 4.47
N ILE A 211 14.35 -3.88 4.19
CA ILE A 211 14.11 -3.19 2.90
C ILE A 211 15.21 -2.16 2.60
N ALA A 212 15.62 -1.37 3.59
CA ALA A 212 16.69 -0.37 3.41
C ALA A 212 18.05 -1.03 3.10
N ASN A 213 18.30 -2.21 3.65
CA ASN A 213 19.53 -2.96 3.45
C ASN A 213 19.47 -3.92 2.25
N ASP A 214 18.30 -4.04 1.61
CA ASP A 214 18.09 -4.99 0.52
C ASP A 214 18.81 -4.55 -0.76
N LEU A 215 20.13 -4.77 -0.78
CA LEU A 215 20.96 -4.77 -1.97
C LEU A 215 20.66 -5.98 -2.87
N THR A 216 19.84 -6.93 -2.42
CA THR A 216 19.54 -8.19 -3.12
C THR A 216 18.54 -8.04 -4.24
N VAL A 217 17.76 -6.94 -4.29
CA VAL A 217 16.86 -6.64 -5.41
C VAL A 217 17.63 -6.52 -6.73
N LEU A 218 18.90 -6.12 -6.70
CA LEU A 218 19.75 -6.04 -7.90
C LEU A 218 20.33 -7.41 -8.35
N ARG A 219 20.25 -8.47 -7.53
CA ARG A 219 20.82 -9.78 -7.87
C ARG A 219 19.86 -10.75 -8.55
N ARG A 220 18.58 -10.45 -8.64
CA ARG A 220 17.59 -11.30 -9.35
C ARG A 220 17.31 -10.87 -10.79
N VAL A 221 17.95 -9.83 -11.28
CA VAL A 221 17.80 -9.30 -12.65
C VAL A 221 19.13 -9.46 -13.45
N ALA A 222 20.04 -10.27 -12.97
CA ALA A 222 21.28 -10.62 -13.69
C ALA A 222 21.28 -12.09 -14.09
#